data_6fd85eb13eed5a892fa221cb77cd257f
#
_entry.id   6fd85eb13eed5a892fa221cb77cd257f
#
_cell.length_a   1.000
_cell.length_b   1.000
_cell.length_c   1.000
_cell.angle_alpha   90.00
_cell.angle_beta   90.00
_cell.angle_gamma   90.00
#
_symmetry.space_group_name_H-M   'P 1'
#
loop_
_entity.id
_entity.type
_entity.pdbx_description
1 polymer ?
#
loop_
_entity_poly.entity_id
_entity_poly.type
_entity_poly.pdbx_seq_one_letter_code
_entity_poly.pdbx_strand_id
1 'polypeptide(L)'
;MQSRNVLILALLQAIGMCGSSIVLLLTGIIGEQIAPSASLATLPNSLGVVSTALFSIPAALLMRRIGRKAGFLLSLVIALAGAGLAALAVSQANFALLCAAVFLMGQHSAFVLQYRFAATESVPAALSGRAVSLVLVGGILAGILGPEIAKRGQDLLPVLYAGSFAALAALYGLGLLLVLLYRNTSAKTDDTTAATQPERPLAEIGRQPNYQVAVLAGVASYGLMVFIMTATPLHMHGHGFSLDDTAFVIQSHIIAMYLPSLFSGFLIEKFGTLRIMLAGVLLMVLCNVSGLLSVQLPGYWTTLVLLGLGWNLLFVGGTVLLTSTYRESERFKTQASNDFTIFAVQALSSFSAGSLLHSTGWDLMNWLGLGIMLVTAAVLLARRKSLSTDKHR
;
A
#
# COMPACT_ATOMS: atom_id res chain seq x y z
N MET A 1 -17.61 4.03 -24.42
CA MET A 1 -16.42 4.85 -24.13
C MET A 1 -16.03 4.80 -22.64
N GLN A 2 -16.99 4.90 -21.75
CA GLN A 2 -16.76 4.94 -20.28
C GLN A 2 -16.13 3.65 -19.72
N SER A 3 -16.59 2.47 -20.17
CA SER A 3 -16.01 1.17 -19.76
C SER A 3 -14.54 0.99 -20.21
N ARG A 4 -14.14 1.58 -21.33
CA ARG A 4 -12.77 1.50 -21.87
C ARG A 4 -11.76 2.23 -20.96
N ASN A 5 -12.08 3.43 -20.48
CA ASN A 5 -11.20 4.16 -19.56
C ASN A 5 -10.99 3.37 -18.25
N VAL A 6 -12.05 2.80 -17.69
CA VAL A 6 -11.96 2.00 -16.46
C VAL A 6 -11.07 0.77 -16.65
N LEU A 7 -11.19 0.07 -17.79
CA LEU A 7 -10.32 -1.07 -18.10
C LEU A 7 -8.85 -0.64 -18.25
N ILE A 8 -8.58 0.46 -18.96
CA ILE A 8 -7.23 1.01 -19.08
C ILE A 8 -6.65 1.34 -17.71
N LEU A 9 -7.43 1.99 -16.81
CA LEU A 9 -7.01 2.32 -15.47
C LEU A 9 -6.77 1.08 -14.60
N ALA A 10 -7.56 0.01 -14.75
CA ALA A 10 -7.33 -1.27 -14.08
C ALA A 10 -6.01 -1.94 -14.53
N LEU A 11 -5.71 -1.90 -15.83
CA LEU A 11 -4.43 -2.40 -16.35
C LEU A 11 -3.25 -1.53 -15.88
N LEU A 12 -3.41 -0.21 -15.87
CA LEU A 12 -2.40 0.71 -15.35
C LEU A 12 -2.17 0.53 -13.84
N GLN A 13 -3.22 0.21 -13.09
CA GLN A 13 -3.12 -0.17 -11.67
C GLN A 13 -2.27 -1.42 -11.49
N ALA A 14 -2.53 -2.47 -12.31
CA ALA A 14 -1.73 -3.69 -12.30
C ALA A 14 -0.25 -3.39 -12.61
N ILE A 15 0.02 -2.65 -13.68
CA ILE A 15 1.39 -2.25 -14.07
C ILE A 15 2.06 -1.45 -12.95
N GLY A 16 1.40 -0.41 -12.43
CA GLY A 16 1.97 0.46 -11.42
C GLY A 16 2.30 -0.26 -10.12
N MET A 17 1.42 -1.15 -9.67
CA MET A 17 1.64 -1.91 -8.44
C MET A 17 2.64 -3.05 -8.58
N CYS A 18 2.93 -3.56 -9.80
CA CYS A 18 4.03 -4.51 -10.00
C CYS A 18 5.36 -3.95 -9.51
N GLY A 19 5.61 -2.65 -9.71
CA GLY A 19 6.83 -2.01 -9.20
C GLY A 19 6.95 -2.08 -7.69
N SER A 20 5.88 -1.80 -6.97
CA SER A 20 5.86 -1.90 -5.50
C SER A 20 6.14 -3.33 -5.03
N SER A 21 5.56 -4.34 -5.71
CA SER A 21 5.78 -5.76 -5.39
C SER A 21 7.23 -6.19 -5.65
N ILE A 22 7.84 -5.76 -6.77
CA ILE A 22 9.23 -6.07 -7.13
C ILE A 22 10.20 -5.38 -6.15
N VAL A 23 9.97 -4.10 -5.84
CA VAL A 23 10.77 -3.34 -4.87
C VAL A 23 10.74 -4.03 -3.52
N LEU A 24 9.56 -4.38 -3.03
CA LEU A 24 9.40 -5.07 -1.75
C LEU A 24 10.15 -6.40 -1.70
N LEU A 25 10.01 -7.22 -2.77
CA LEU A 25 10.60 -8.56 -2.83
C LEU A 25 12.13 -8.51 -2.90
N LEU A 26 12.70 -7.61 -3.71
CA LEU A 26 14.11 -7.66 -4.08
C LEU A 26 14.99 -6.68 -3.32
N THR A 27 14.50 -5.48 -2.96
CA THR A 27 15.41 -4.41 -2.49
C THR A 27 16.02 -4.68 -1.12
N GLY A 28 15.34 -5.44 -0.25
CA GLY A 28 15.92 -5.89 1.01
C GLY A 28 17.08 -6.87 0.78
N ILE A 29 16.87 -7.86 -0.08
CA ILE A 29 17.88 -8.89 -0.43
C ILE A 29 19.10 -8.24 -1.12
N ILE A 30 18.84 -7.37 -2.10
CA ILE A 30 19.92 -6.63 -2.78
C ILE A 30 20.61 -5.68 -1.81
N GLY A 31 19.84 -4.98 -0.97
CA GLY A 31 20.36 -4.07 0.05
C GLY A 31 21.32 -4.77 1.03
N GLU A 32 21.02 -6.02 1.44
CA GLU A 32 21.92 -6.81 2.28
C GLU A 32 23.29 -7.05 1.64
N GLN A 33 23.32 -7.17 0.31
CA GLN A 33 24.55 -7.44 -0.45
C GLN A 33 25.38 -6.18 -0.71
N ILE A 34 24.74 -5.01 -0.95
CA ILE A 34 25.43 -3.80 -1.43
C ILE A 34 25.33 -2.59 -0.47
N ALA A 35 24.56 -2.68 0.62
CA ALA A 35 24.49 -1.59 1.59
C ALA A 35 25.78 -1.45 2.41
N PRO A 36 26.11 -0.23 2.85
CA PRO A 36 27.28 -0.01 3.73
C PRO A 36 27.18 -0.73 5.08
N SER A 37 25.97 -1.04 5.53
CA SER A 37 25.71 -1.84 6.73
C SER A 37 24.40 -2.61 6.59
N ALA A 38 24.28 -3.76 7.24
CA ALA A 38 23.10 -4.61 7.21
C ALA A 38 21.84 -3.90 7.74
N SER A 39 21.99 -2.96 8.69
CA SER A 39 20.88 -2.15 9.21
C SER A 39 20.23 -1.24 8.16
N LEU A 40 20.90 -0.95 7.05
CA LEU A 40 20.42 -0.13 5.95
C LEU A 40 19.83 -0.96 4.80
N ALA A 41 19.80 -2.29 4.89
CA ALA A 41 19.35 -3.16 3.81
C ALA A 41 17.95 -2.79 3.28
N THR A 42 17.02 -2.38 4.15
CA THR A 42 15.65 -2.01 3.78
C THR A 42 15.46 -0.52 3.45
N LEU A 43 16.52 0.30 3.53
CA LEU A 43 16.44 1.73 3.25
C LEU A 43 15.88 2.07 1.86
N PRO A 44 16.24 1.35 0.76
CA PRO A 44 15.66 1.65 -0.54
C PRO A 44 14.13 1.53 -0.53
N ASN A 45 13.57 0.44 0.03
CA ASN A 45 12.12 0.27 0.16
C ASN A 45 11.48 1.40 0.99
N SER A 46 12.10 1.76 2.09
CA SER A 46 11.61 2.85 2.96
C SER A 46 11.56 4.20 2.25
N LEU A 47 12.57 4.51 1.42
CA LEU A 47 12.60 5.72 0.60
C LEU A 47 11.50 5.71 -0.46
N GLY A 48 11.12 4.55 -1.01
CA GLY A 48 9.96 4.40 -1.88
C GLY A 48 8.66 4.77 -1.18
N VAL A 49 8.46 4.30 0.06
CA VAL A 49 7.29 4.64 0.89
C VAL A 49 7.27 6.13 1.23
N VAL A 50 8.41 6.69 1.66
CA VAL A 50 8.55 8.15 1.94
C VAL A 50 8.22 8.97 0.70
N SER A 51 8.73 8.58 -0.47
CA SER A 51 8.44 9.26 -1.73
C SER A 51 6.94 9.22 -2.06
N THR A 52 6.29 8.07 -1.90
CA THR A 52 4.83 7.95 -2.11
C THR A 52 4.06 8.92 -1.20
N ALA A 53 4.44 9.01 0.08
CA ALA A 53 3.83 9.94 1.03
C ALA A 53 4.05 11.41 0.61
N LEU A 54 5.29 11.80 0.31
CA LEU A 54 5.65 13.16 -0.07
C LEU A 54 4.95 13.64 -1.35
N PHE A 55 4.79 12.74 -2.31
CA PHE A 55 4.20 13.09 -3.61
C PHE A 55 2.69 12.85 -3.71
N SER A 56 2.02 12.28 -2.69
CA SER A 56 0.58 12.01 -2.73
C SER A 56 -0.28 13.26 -2.96
N ILE A 57 -0.02 14.33 -2.22
CA ILE A 57 -0.71 15.62 -2.39
C ILE A 57 -0.23 16.36 -3.64
N PRO A 58 1.09 16.56 -3.88
CA PRO A 58 1.59 17.18 -5.10
C PRO A 58 1.10 16.53 -6.40
N ALA A 59 1.01 15.19 -6.44
CA ALA A 59 0.49 14.47 -7.61
C ALA A 59 -0.97 14.84 -7.92
N ALA A 60 -1.83 14.88 -6.89
CA ALA A 60 -3.23 15.26 -7.06
C ALA A 60 -3.36 16.73 -7.54
N LEU A 61 -2.60 17.65 -6.93
CA LEU A 61 -2.60 19.08 -7.30
C LEU A 61 -2.05 19.30 -8.71
N LEU A 62 -0.99 18.58 -9.08
CA LEU A 62 -0.42 18.65 -10.43
C LEU A 62 -1.45 18.18 -11.47
N MET A 63 -2.09 17.03 -11.24
CA MET A 63 -3.10 16.50 -12.15
C MET A 63 -4.34 17.39 -12.26
N ARG A 64 -4.68 18.16 -11.23
CA ARG A 64 -5.71 19.19 -11.31
C ARG A 64 -5.35 20.28 -12.32
N ARG A 65 -4.06 20.63 -12.44
CA ARG A 65 -3.56 21.70 -13.36
C ARG A 65 -3.37 21.21 -14.80
N ILE A 66 -2.70 20.04 -14.97
CA ILE A 66 -2.30 19.55 -16.30
C ILE A 66 -3.21 18.45 -16.86
N GLY A 67 -4.19 18.02 -16.07
CA GLY A 67 -5.11 16.92 -16.41
C GLY A 67 -4.57 15.53 -16.04
N ARG A 68 -5.49 14.56 -15.90
CA ARG A 68 -5.17 13.19 -15.48
C ARG A 68 -4.18 12.50 -16.44
N LYS A 69 -4.42 12.59 -17.75
CA LYS A 69 -3.59 11.93 -18.78
C LYS A 69 -2.14 12.39 -18.74
N ALA A 70 -1.91 13.71 -18.71
CA ALA A 70 -0.57 14.27 -18.66
C ALA A 70 0.16 13.89 -17.37
N GLY A 71 -0.54 13.90 -16.22
CA GLY A 71 0.01 13.46 -14.95
C GLY A 71 0.43 11.98 -14.97
N PHE A 72 -0.40 11.09 -15.51
CA PHE A 72 -0.09 9.67 -15.64
C PHE A 72 1.09 9.41 -16.59
N LEU A 73 1.16 10.12 -17.72
CA LEU A 73 2.32 10.04 -18.63
C LEU A 73 3.61 10.47 -17.92
N LEU A 74 3.60 11.63 -17.27
CA LEU A 74 4.76 12.13 -16.53
C LEU A 74 5.23 11.12 -15.48
N SER A 75 4.32 10.58 -14.69
CA SER A 75 4.67 9.65 -13.63
C SER A 75 5.24 8.33 -14.16
N LEU A 76 4.73 7.83 -15.30
CA LEU A 76 5.25 6.62 -15.94
C LEU A 76 6.63 6.84 -16.58
N VAL A 77 6.91 8.04 -17.12
CA VAL A 77 8.25 8.39 -17.60
C VAL A 77 9.24 8.36 -16.43
N ILE A 78 8.87 8.91 -15.27
CA ILE A 78 9.70 8.89 -14.06
C ILE A 78 9.88 7.45 -13.56
N ALA A 79 8.82 6.64 -13.57
CA ALA A 79 8.89 5.23 -13.17
C ALA A 79 9.79 4.42 -14.09
N LEU A 80 9.69 4.63 -15.40
CA LEU A 80 10.56 4.00 -16.41
C LEU A 80 12.03 4.36 -16.16
N ALA A 81 12.32 5.65 -15.95
CA ALA A 81 13.66 6.12 -15.62
C ALA A 81 14.15 5.52 -14.29
N GLY A 82 13.29 5.48 -13.26
CA GLY A 82 13.58 4.86 -11.98
C GLY A 82 13.91 3.37 -12.08
N ALA A 83 13.11 2.61 -12.83
CA ALA A 83 13.36 1.18 -13.03
C ALA A 83 14.65 0.92 -13.84
N GLY A 84 14.93 1.70 -14.88
CA GLY A 84 16.20 1.65 -15.62
C GLY A 84 17.40 2.00 -14.73
N LEU A 85 17.25 3.03 -13.89
CA LEU A 85 18.27 3.42 -12.92
C LEU A 85 18.48 2.33 -11.85
N ALA A 86 17.44 1.62 -11.42
CA ALA A 86 17.56 0.49 -10.50
C ALA A 86 18.32 -0.67 -11.13
N ALA A 87 18.05 -1.02 -12.40
CA ALA A 87 18.82 -2.03 -13.12
C ALA A 87 20.32 -1.66 -13.22
N LEU A 88 20.61 -0.39 -13.49
CA LEU A 88 22.00 0.12 -13.53
C LEU A 88 22.64 0.09 -12.13
N ALA A 89 21.91 0.49 -11.09
CA ALA A 89 22.36 0.50 -9.71
C ALA A 89 22.78 -0.90 -9.23
N VAL A 90 21.95 -1.91 -9.54
CA VAL A 90 22.22 -3.32 -9.23
C VAL A 90 23.44 -3.79 -10.01
N SER A 91 23.53 -3.47 -11.31
CA SER A 91 24.66 -3.85 -12.16
C SER A 91 25.99 -3.27 -11.70
N GLN A 92 25.96 -2.09 -11.05
CA GLN A 92 27.15 -1.40 -10.53
C GLN A 92 27.38 -1.62 -9.03
N ALA A 93 26.56 -2.45 -8.36
CA ALA A 93 26.52 -2.60 -6.90
C ALA A 93 26.49 -1.25 -6.16
N ASN A 94 25.75 -0.26 -6.70
CA ASN A 94 25.70 1.10 -6.16
C ASN A 94 24.43 1.32 -5.32
N PHE A 95 24.59 1.26 -3.99
CA PHE A 95 23.51 1.39 -3.04
C PHE A 95 22.80 2.75 -3.09
N ALA A 96 23.55 3.85 -3.20
CA ALA A 96 22.97 5.20 -3.25
C ALA A 96 22.12 5.39 -4.52
N LEU A 97 22.58 4.84 -5.64
CA LEU A 97 21.83 4.87 -6.90
C LEU A 97 20.55 4.04 -6.82
N LEU A 98 20.59 2.89 -6.13
CA LEU A 98 19.39 2.06 -5.86
C LEU A 98 18.39 2.83 -5.00
N CYS A 99 18.83 3.51 -3.96
CA CYS A 99 17.99 4.37 -3.12
C CYS A 99 17.31 5.48 -3.96
N ALA A 100 18.05 6.17 -4.81
CA ALA A 100 17.51 7.21 -5.70
C ALA A 100 16.50 6.64 -6.70
N ALA A 101 16.79 5.48 -7.28
CA ALA A 101 15.92 4.79 -8.22
C ALA A 101 14.58 4.41 -7.58
N VAL A 102 14.60 3.81 -6.39
CA VAL A 102 13.39 3.41 -5.67
C VAL A 102 12.59 4.63 -5.19
N PHE A 103 13.26 5.72 -4.82
CA PHE A 103 12.60 6.99 -4.52
C PHE A 103 11.82 7.53 -5.74
N LEU A 104 12.38 7.49 -6.95
CA LEU A 104 11.68 7.87 -8.18
C LEU A 104 10.48 6.95 -8.45
N MET A 105 10.62 5.64 -8.24
CA MET A 105 9.51 4.70 -8.39
C MET A 105 8.41 4.93 -7.35
N GLY A 106 8.75 5.30 -6.12
CA GLY A 106 7.81 5.66 -5.08
C GLY A 106 6.95 6.89 -5.45
N GLN A 107 7.54 7.88 -6.15
CA GLN A 107 6.77 9.00 -6.68
C GLN A 107 5.67 8.53 -7.63
N HIS A 108 5.94 7.58 -8.53
CA HIS A 108 4.93 7.01 -9.43
C HIS A 108 3.79 6.35 -8.63
N SER A 109 4.09 5.67 -7.53
CA SER A 109 3.07 5.04 -6.68
C SER A 109 2.04 6.04 -6.16
N ALA A 110 2.43 7.30 -5.88
CA ALA A 110 1.50 8.36 -5.52
C ALA A 110 0.47 8.68 -6.63
N PHE A 111 0.86 8.57 -7.91
CA PHE A 111 -0.05 8.73 -9.03
C PHE A 111 -0.94 7.49 -9.25
N VAL A 112 -0.42 6.30 -8.98
CA VAL A 112 -1.20 5.05 -9.03
C VAL A 112 -2.40 5.10 -8.09
N LEU A 113 -2.26 5.68 -6.90
CA LEU A 113 -3.37 5.90 -5.96
C LEU A 113 -4.53 6.73 -6.56
N GLN A 114 -4.27 7.52 -7.61
CA GLN A 114 -5.25 8.37 -8.26
C GLN A 114 -6.07 7.67 -9.35
N TYR A 115 -5.67 6.45 -9.78
CA TYR A 115 -6.41 5.73 -10.82
C TYR A 115 -7.85 5.41 -10.40
N ARG A 116 -8.10 5.09 -9.14
CA ARG A 116 -9.44 4.85 -8.58
C ARG A 116 -10.35 6.08 -8.72
N PHE A 117 -9.82 7.28 -8.51
CA PHE A 117 -10.58 8.52 -8.67
C PHE A 117 -10.83 8.84 -10.14
N ALA A 118 -9.83 8.66 -11.00
CA ALA A 118 -10.01 8.80 -12.45
C ALA A 118 -11.05 7.81 -13.00
N ALA A 119 -11.17 6.62 -12.40
CA ALA A 119 -12.19 5.64 -12.76
C ALA A 119 -13.60 6.11 -12.39
N THR A 120 -13.80 6.68 -11.19
CA THR A 120 -15.11 7.24 -10.80
C THR A 120 -15.52 8.41 -11.69
N GLU A 121 -14.58 9.27 -12.09
CA GLU A 121 -14.78 10.38 -13.03
C GLU A 121 -15.13 9.90 -14.45
N SER A 122 -14.81 8.64 -14.78
CA SER A 122 -15.03 8.05 -16.12
C SER A 122 -16.39 7.38 -16.29
N VAL A 123 -17.24 7.34 -15.25
CA VAL A 123 -18.54 6.65 -15.26
C VAL A 123 -19.61 7.48 -14.57
N PRO A 124 -20.91 7.20 -14.80
CA PRO A 124 -22.00 7.79 -14.00
C PRO A 124 -21.87 7.43 -12.51
N ALA A 125 -22.31 8.30 -11.61
CA ALA A 125 -22.20 8.13 -10.15
C ALA A 125 -22.70 6.76 -9.66
N ALA A 126 -23.81 6.24 -10.23
CA ALA A 126 -24.36 4.92 -9.90
C ALA A 126 -23.41 3.75 -10.18
N LEU A 127 -22.39 3.92 -11.03
CA LEU A 127 -21.39 2.89 -11.39
C LEU A 127 -20.04 3.12 -10.74
N SER A 128 -19.84 4.18 -9.96
CA SER A 128 -18.57 4.55 -9.36
C SER A 128 -17.97 3.43 -8.50
N GLY A 129 -18.78 2.75 -7.69
CA GLY A 129 -18.32 1.64 -6.87
C GLY A 129 -17.79 0.47 -7.70
N ARG A 130 -18.48 0.12 -8.81
CA ARG A 130 -18.03 -0.94 -9.73
C ARG A 130 -16.71 -0.57 -10.44
N ALA A 131 -16.59 0.70 -10.81
CA ALA A 131 -15.37 1.21 -11.46
C ALA A 131 -14.15 1.14 -10.52
N VAL A 132 -14.30 1.56 -9.26
CA VAL A 132 -13.26 1.42 -8.24
C VAL A 132 -12.90 -0.04 -8.01
N SER A 133 -13.89 -0.93 -7.84
CA SER A 133 -13.64 -2.35 -7.63
C SER A 133 -12.84 -2.97 -8.79
N LEU A 134 -13.16 -2.62 -10.04
CA LEU A 134 -12.41 -3.12 -11.19
C LEU A 134 -10.95 -2.64 -11.20
N VAL A 135 -10.69 -1.39 -10.82
CA VAL A 135 -9.33 -0.87 -10.66
C VAL A 135 -8.58 -1.62 -9.56
N LEU A 136 -9.23 -1.92 -8.44
CA LEU A 136 -8.62 -2.67 -7.33
C LEU A 136 -8.26 -4.12 -7.71
N VAL A 137 -8.98 -4.75 -8.64
CA VAL A 137 -8.60 -6.06 -9.22
C VAL A 137 -7.21 -5.98 -9.86
N GLY A 138 -6.82 -4.82 -10.42
CA GLY A 138 -5.45 -4.59 -10.91
C GLY A 138 -4.39 -4.81 -9.83
N GLY A 139 -4.70 -4.51 -8.55
CA GLY A 139 -3.81 -4.80 -7.41
C GLY A 139 -3.60 -6.31 -7.19
N ILE A 140 -4.65 -7.12 -7.35
CA ILE A 140 -4.54 -8.59 -7.26
C ILE A 140 -3.65 -9.11 -8.40
N LEU A 141 -3.86 -8.62 -9.63
CA LEU A 141 -3.02 -8.98 -10.78
C LEU A 141 -1.55 -8.60 -10.54
N ALA A 142 -1.29 -7.42 -9.97
CA ALA A 142 0.06 -6.98 -9.64
C ALA A 142 0.72 -7.87 -8.57
N GLY A 143 -0.07 -8.34 -7.59
CA GLY A 143 0.41 -9.28 -6.56
C GLY A 143 0.92 -10.59 -7.16
N ILE A 144 0.35 -11.04 -8.27
CA ILE A 144 0.79 -12.25 -8.99
C ILE A 144 1.91 -11.90 -9.97
N LEU A 145 1.69 -10.90 -10.83
CA LEU A 145 2.61 -10.57 -11.92
C LEU A 145 3.94 -9.96 -11.42
N GLY A 146 3.92 -9.14 -10.38
CA GLY A 146 5.11 -8.47 -9.86
C GLY A 146 6.19 -9.46 -9.42
N PRO A 147 5.91 -10.38 -8.48
CA PRO A 147 6.87 -11.41 -8.09
C PRO A 147 7.26 -12.35 -9.23
N GLU A 148 6.34 -12.70 -10.15
CA GLU A 148 6.69 -13.51 -11.33
C GLU A 148 7.68 -12.79 -12.27
N ILE A 149 7.50 -11.48 -12.49
CA ILE A 149 8.44 -10.66 -13.25
C ILE A 149 9.80 -10.60 -12.53
N ALA A 150 9.79 -10.43 -11.20
CA ALA A 150 11.02 -10.44 -10.41
C ALA A 150 11.80 -11.74 -10.58
N LYS A 151 11.14 -12.89 -10.43
CA LYS A 151 11.72 -14.23 -10.56
C LYS A 151 12.25 -14.50 -11.97
N ARG A 152 11.41 -14.33 -13.00
CA ARG A 152 11.81 -14.61 -14.38
C ARG A 152 12.81 -13.59 -14.92
N GLY A 153 12.84 -12.40 -14.31
CA GLY A 153 13.76 -11.34 -14.67
C GLY A 153 15.15 -11.49 -14.05
N GLN A 154 15.29 -12.23 -12.95
CA GLN A 154 16.51 -12.21 -12.14
C GLN A 154 17.78 -12.55 -12.93
N ASP A 155 17.71 -13.46 -13.88
CA ASP A 155 18.82 -13.98 -14.67
C ASP A 155 18.83 -13.46 -16.14
N LEU A 156 17.97 -12.50 -16.49
CA LEU A 156 17.91 -11.95 -17.85
C LEU A 156 19.14 -11.10 -18.22
N LEU A 157 19.86 -10.59 -17.23
CA LEU A 157 21.10 -9.84 -17.40
C LEU A 157 22.24 -10.53 -16.65
N PRO A 158 23.52 -10.26 -17.01
CA PRO A 158 24.66 -10.91 -16.38
C PRO A 158 24.76 -10.74 -14.86
N VAL A 159 24.21 -9.65 -14.33
CA VAL A 159 24.17 -9.38 -12.88
C VAL A 159 22.80 -9.75 -12.34
N LEU A 160 22.79 -10.61 -11.31
CA LEU A 160 21.59 -11.12 -10.66
C LEU A 160 20.66 -9.96 -10.24
N TYR A 161 19.36 -10.11 -10.48
CA TYR A 161 18.28 -9.16 -10.23
C TYR A 161 18.27 -7.89 -11.10
N ALA A 162 19.34 -7.53 -11.81
CA ALA A 162 19.33 -6.36 -12.70
C ALA A 162 18.26 -6.49 -13.80
N GLY A 163 18.11 -7.69 -14.35
CA GLY A 163 17.11 -8.01 -15.36
C GLY A 163 15.68 -7.90 -14.86
N SER A 164 15.40 -8.11 -13.57
CA SER A 164 14.08 -7.89 -12.97
C SER A 164 13.64 -6.43 -13.08
N PHE A 165 14.53 -5.50 -12.81
CA PHE A 165 14.26 -4.06 -12.95
C PHE A 165 14.21 -3.63 -14.42
N ALA A 166 14.99 -4.24 -15.29
CA ALA A 166 14.89 -4.00 -16.75
C ALA A 166 13.53 -4.48 -17.31
N ALA A 167 13.04 -5.63 -16.86
CA ALA A 167 11.71 -6.13 -17.21
C ALA A 167 10.59 -5.20 -16.68
N LEU A 168 10.76 -4.67 -15.47
CA LEU A 168 9.85 -3.67 -14.92
C LEU A 168 9.87 -2.37 -15.75
N ALA A 169 11.03 -1.91 -16.19
CA ALA A 169 11.14 -0.75 -17.09
C ALA A 169 10.37 -0.99 -18.40
N ALA A 170 10.50 -2.18 -19.01
CA ALA A 170 9.73 -2.55 -20.20
C ALA A 170 8.21 -2.55 -19.92
N LEU A 171 7.78 -3.02 -18.72
CA LEU A 171 6.38 -2.99 -18.31
C LEU A 171 5.86 -1.55 -18.15
N TYR A 172 6.65 -0.64 -17.58
CA TYR A 172 6.30 0.80 -17.52
C TYR A 172 6.25 1.43 -18.91
N GLY A 173 7.11 1.00 -19.85
CA GLY A 173 7.01 1.37 -21.26
C GLY A 173 5.68 0.95 -21.89
N LEU A 174 5.20 -0.25 -21.60
CA LEU A 174 3.85 -0.70 -22.00
C LEU A 174 2.77 0.18 -21.34
N GLY A 175 2.94 0.56 -20.08
CA GLY A 175 2.05 1.49 -19.39
C GLY A 175 1.95 2.84 -20.10
N LEU A 176 3.05 3.39 -20.60
CA LEU A 176 3.07 4.63 -21.40
C LEU A 176 2.19 4.49 -22.66
N LEU A 177 2.30 3.38 -23.38
CA LEU A 177 1.47 3.10 -24.56
C LEU A 177 -0.03 3.02 -24.18
N LEU A 178 -0.35 2.38 -23.05
CA LEU A 178 -1.72 2.28 -22.56
C LEU A 178 -2.32 3.64 -22.17
N VAL A 179 -1.54 4.53 -21.54
CA VAL A 179 -2.01 5.89 -21.18
C VAL A 179 -2.33 6.71 -22.44
N LEU A 180 -1.66 6.50 -23.56
CA LEU A 180 -2.00 7.19 -24.82
C LEU A 180 -3.44 6.90 -25.23
N LEU A 181 -3.96 5.71 -24.92
CA LEU A 181 -5.34 5.29 -25.21
C LEU A 181 -6.36 5.86 -24.20
N TYR A 182 -5.92 6.31 -23.01
CA TYR A 182 -6.76 6.95 -22.01
C TYR A 182 -7.23 8.33 -22.51
N ARG A 183 -8.50 8.65 -22.27
CA ARG A 183 -9.09 9.95 -22.62
C ARG A 183 -9.46 10.69 -21.35
N ASN A 184 -9.02 11.94 -21.22
CA ASN A 184 -9.47 12.79 -20.12
C ASN A 184 -11.00 12.86 -20.14
N THR A 185 -11.59 12.59 -19.00
CA THR A 185 -13.01 12.91 -18.75
C THR A 185 -13.04 14.30 -18.14
N SER A 186 -13.82 15.20 -18.74
CA SER A 186 -14.10 16.50 -18.09
C SER A 186 -14.86 16.17 -16.81
N ALA A 187 -14.23 16.37 -15.66
CA ALA A 187 -14.98 16.40 -14.41
C ALA A 187 -16.02 17.52 -14.58
N LYS A 188 -17.30 17.19 -14.58
CA LYS A 188 -18.33 18.16 -14.27
C LYS A 188 -18.07 18.57 -12.83
N THR A 189 -17.39 19.67 -12.63
CA THR A 189 -17.38 20.38 -11.37
C THR A 189 -18.77 20.96 -11.17
N ASP A 190 -19.69 20.17 -10.66
CA ASP A 190 -20.85 20.70 -9.95
C ASP A 190 -20.36 21.20 -8.57
N ASP A 191 -19.54 22.25 -8.62
CA ASP A 191 -18.95 22.92 -7.45
C ASP A 191 -19.92 23.92 -6.80
N THR A 192 -21.25 23.82 -7.09
CA THR A 192 -22.16 24.89 -6.73
C THR A 192 -23.16 24.57 -5.60
N THR A 193 -23.08 23.39 -4.95
CA THR A 193 -24.09 23.07 -3.91
C THR A 193 -23.55 22.60 -2.55
N ALA A 194 -22.25 22.57 -2.31
CA ALA A 194 -21.66 22.03 -1.08
C ALA A 194 -21.23 23.06 -0.01
N ALA A 195 -21.70 24.30 -0.07
CA ALA A 195 -21.21 25.37 0.81
C ALA A 195 -22.31 25.96 1.71
N THR A 196 -22.84 25.18 2.66
CA THR A 196 -23.80 25.74 3.63
C THR A 196 -23.40 25.63 5.10
N GLN A 197 -22.33 24.94 5.45
CA GLN A 197 -21.84 24.91 6.82
C GLN A 197 -20.35 25.29 6.90
N PRO A 198 -19.95 26.17 7.84
CA PRO A 198 -18.56 26.52 8.04
C PRO A 198 -17.75 25.28 8.43
N GLU A 199 -16.55 25.18 7.87
CA GLU A 199 -15.64 24.07 8.17
C GLU A 199 -15.12 24.14 9.60
N ARG A 200 -15.16 23.01 10.31
CA ARG A 200 -14.54 22.91 11.63
C ARG A 200 -13.01 22.87 11.48
N PRO A 201 -12.26 23.45 12.45
CA PRO A 201 -10.81 23.28 12.53
C PRO A 201 -10.41 21.79 12.62
N LEU A 202 -9.29 21.40 12.02
CA LEU A 202 -8.78 20.04 12.11
C LEU A 202 -8.56 19.57 13.55
N ALA A 203 -8.18 20.49 14.44
CA ALA A 203 -8.03 20.22 15.87
C ALA A 203 -9.35 19.79 16.54
N GLU A 204 -10.49 20.31 16.11
CA GLU A 204 -11.80 19.88 16.62
C GLU A 204 -12.16 18.48 16.09
N ILE A 205 -11.93 18.24 14.81
CA ILE A 205 -12.15 16.91 14.19
C ILE A 205 -11.26 15.88 14.88
N GLY A 206 -9.98 16.20 15.11
CA GLY A 206 -8.99 15.33 15.77
C GLY A 206 -9.33 14.95 17.21
N ARG A 207 -10.15 15.74 17.89
CA ARG A 207 -10.62 15.43 19.26
C ARG A 207 -11.77 14.43 19.30
N GLN A 208 -12.42 14.14 18.15
CA GLN A 208 -13.51 13.18 18.10
C GLN A 208 -12.99 11.76 18.37
N PRO A 209 -13.63 10.99 19.30
CA PRO A 209 -13.22 9.62 19.57
C PRO A 209 -13.19 8.72 18.32
N ASN A 210 -14.18 8.87 17.44
CA ASN A 210 -14.27 8.09 16.20
C ASN A 210 -13.12 8.39 15.24
N TYR A 211 -12.69 9.67 15.14
CA TYR A 211 -11.52 10.04 14.35
C TYR A 211 -10.24 9.40 14.90
N GLN A 212 -10.02 9.49 16.22
CA GLN A 212 -8.85 8.90 16.88
C GLN A 212 -8.77 7.39 16.67
N VAL A 213 -9.91 6.71 16.79
CA VAL A 213 -10.00 5.26 16.55
C VAL A 213 -9.77 4.92 15.08
N ALA A 214 -10.31 5.70 14.14
CA ALA A 214 -10.10 5.50 12.71
C ALA A 214 -8.62 5.64 12.32
N VAL A 215 -7.96 6.70 12.82
CA VAL A 215 -6.51 6.92 12.61
C VAL A 215 -5.69 5.81 13.25
N LEU A 216 -6.01 5.41 14.50
CA LEU A 216 -5.32 4.30 15.17
C LEU A 216 -5.44 3.00 14.36
N ALA A 217 -6.62 2.68 13.86
CA ALA A 217 -6.84 1.49 13.04
C ALA A 217 -6.00 1.51 11.76
N GLY A 218 -5.95 2.66 11.08
CA GLY A 218 -5.11 2.86 9.89
C GLY A 218 -3.62 2.74 10.20
N VAL A 219 -3.15 3.43 11.24
CA VAL A 219 -1.75 3.41 11.69
C VAL A 219 -1.31 2.01 12.14
N ALA A 220 -2.12 1.35 12.97
CA ALA A 220 -1.77 0.04 13.50
C ALA A 220 -1.78 -1.03 12.40
N SER A 221 -2.78 -1.00 11.49
CA SER A 221 -2.86 -1.97 10.39
C SER A 221 -1.73 -1.79 9.39
N TYR A 222 -1.49 -0.57 8.89
CA TYR A 222 -0.42 -0.31 7.92
C TYR A 222 0.97 -0.38 8.54
N GLY A 223 1.14 0.14 9.76
CA GLY A 223 2.42 0.12 10.44
C GLY A 223 2.92 -1.30 10.66
N LEU A 224 2.08 -2.17 11.25
CA LEU A 224 2.45 -3.57 11.46
C LEU A 224 2.59 -4.33 10.14
N MET A 225 1.69 -4.10 9.19
CA MET A 225 1.75 -4.76 7.89
C MET A 225 3.08 -4.48 7.19
N VAL A 226 3.49 -3.22 7.08
CA VAL A 226 4.75 -2.86 6.41
C VAL A 226 5.96 -3.33 7.22
N PHE A 227 5.88 -3.29 8.54
CA PHE A 227 6.95 -3.72 9.43
C PHE A 227 7.31 -5.20 9.22
N ILE A 228 6.32 -6.08 9.27
CA ILE A 228 6.50 -7.54 9.09
C ILE A 228 6.79 -7.87 7.61
N MET A 229 6.03 -7.29 6.67
CA MET A 229 6.18 -7.56 5.25
C MET A 229 7.54 -7.14 4.69
N THR A 230 8.11 -6.01 5.16
CA THR A 230 9.43 -5.55 4.72
C THR A 230 10.55 -6.45 5.25
N ALA A 231 10.43 -6.99 6.45
CA ALA A 231 11.42 -7.87 7.05
C ALA A 231 11.37 -9.31 6.49
N THR A 232 10.19 -9.77 6.05
CA THR A 232 9.98 -11.17 5.66
C THR A 232 10.89 -11.65 4.54
N PRO A 233 11.05 -10.97 3.37
CA PRO A 233 11.94 -11.44 2.31
C PRO A 233 13.39 -11.55 2.78
N LEU A 234 13.86 -10.59 3.57
CA LEU A 234 15.20 -10.58 4.12
C LEU A 234 15.41 -11.73 5.10
N HIS A 235 14.46 -11.95 6.02
CA HIS A 235 14.54 -13.04 6.99
C HIS A 235 14.46 -14.42 6.33
N MET A 236 13.59 -14.61 5.34
CA MET A 236 13.49 -15.84 4.55
C MET A 236 14.80 -16.12 3.80
N HIS A 237 15.37 -15.09 3.16
CA HIS A 237 16.65 -15.21 2.45
C HIS A 237 17.77 -15.63 3.41
N GLY A 238 17.88 -15.01 4.58
CA GLY A 238 18.83 -15.37 5.62
C GLY A 238 18.68 -16.80 6.17
N HIS A 239 17.50 -17.41 6.03
CA HIS A 239 17.22 -18.81 6.38
C HIS A 239 17.37 -19.77 5.19
N GLY A 240 17.88 -19.31 4.05
CA GLY A 240 18.17 -20.13 2.88
C GLY A 240 16.95 -20.49 2.01
N PHE A 241 15.81 -19.81 2.19
CA PHE A 241 14.66 -19.99 1.31
C PHE A 241 14.95 -19.41 -0.08
N SER A 242 14.41 -20.07 -1.10
CA SER A 242 14.53 -19.62 -2.48
C SER A 242 13.73 -18.34 -2.73
N LEU A 243 14.06 -17.66 -3.84
CA LEU A 243 13.24 -16.53 -4.29
C LEU A 243 11.83 -16.99 -4.67
N ASP A 244 11.65 -18.22 -5.14
CA ASP A 244 10.35 -18.82 -5.43
C ASP A 244 9.48 -18.95 -4.19
N ASP A 245 10.04 -19.46 -3.08
CA ASP A 245 9.34 -19.57 -1.81
C ASP A 245 8.93 -18.19 -1.28
N THR A 246 9.85 -17.24 -1.33
CA THR A 246 9.61 -15.87 -0.89
C THR A 246 8.55 -15.18 -1.75
N ALA A 247 8.64 -15.34 -3.07
CA ALA A 247 7.65 -14.79 -3.99
C ALA A 247 6.26 -15.39 -3.75
N PHE A 248 6.15 -16.70 -3.51
CA PHE A 248 4.90 -17.38 -3.20
C PHE A 248 4.26 -16.82 -1.92
N VAL A 249 5.04 -16.59 -0.87
CA VAL A 249 4.56 -16.01 0.40
C VAL A 249 4.06 -14.58 0.19
N ILE A 250 4.83 -13.75 -0.53
CA ILE A 250 4.44 -12.35 -0.83
C ILE A 250 3.20 -12.28 -1.74
N GLN A 251 3.11 -13.11 -2.77
CA GLN A 251 1.93 -13.20 -3.64
C GLN A 251 0.68 -13.54 -2.82
N SER A 252 0.78 -14.55 -1.97
CA SER A 252 -0.32 -14.99 -1.10
C SER A 252 -0.77 -13.86 -0.17
N HIS A 253 0.17 -13.12 0.40
CA HIS A 253 -0.10 -11.95 1.23
C HIS A 253 -0.87 -10.87 0.47
N ILE A 254 -0.41 -10.48 -0.71
CA ILE A 254 -1.04 -9.42 -1.51
C ILE A 254 -2.46 -9.84 -1.93
N ILE A 255 -2.66 -11.10 -2.30
CA ILE A 255 -4.00 -11.64 -2.57
C ILE A 255 -4.88 -11.53 -1.31
N ALA A 256 -4.35 -11.93 -0.16
CA ALA A 256 -5.06 -11.86 1.12
C ALA A 256 -5.39 -10.42 1.54
N MET A 257 -4.58 -9.43 1.16
CA MET A 257 -4.87 -8.00 1.37
C MET A 257 -6.07 -7.52 0.57
N TYR A 258 -6.17 -7.89 -0.70
CA TYR A 258 -7.14 -7.28 -1.61
C TYR A 258 -8.42 -8.12 -1.80
N LEU A 259 -8.32 -9.44 -1.77
CA LEU A 259 -9.46 -10.33 -2.00
C LEU A 259 -10.64 -10.07 -1.04
N PRO A 260 -10.43 -9.87 0.29
CA PRO A 260 -11.53 -9.62 1.20
C PRO A 260 -12.25 -8.29 0.93
N SER A 261 -11.63 -7.32 0.24
CA SER A 261 -12.28 -6.05 -0.11
C SER A 261 -13.53 -6.23 -0.96
N LEU A 262 -13.67 -7.35 -1.64
CA LEU A 262 -14.87 -7.68 -2.40
C LEU A 262 -16.09 -7.95 -1.48
N PHE A 263 -15.84 -8.31 -0.22
CA PHE A 263 -16.87 -8.73 0.74
C PHE A 263 -16.89 -7.87 2.00
N SER A 264 -15.84 -7.13 2.29
CA SER A 264 -15.68 -6.40 3.56
C SER A 264 -16.77 -5.36 3.78
N GLY A 265 -17.27 -4.69 2.73
CA GLY A 265 -18.43 -3.80 2.81
C GLY A 265 -19.69 -4.53 3.31
N PHE A 266 -20.03 -5.66 2.69
CA PHE A 266 -21.16 -6.50 3.12
C PHE A 266 -20.98 -7.03 4.55
N LEU A 267 -19.78 -7.43 4.92
CA LEU A 267 -19.49 -7.88 6.28
C LEU A 267 -19.68 -6.77 7.31
N ILE A 268 -19.27 -5.54 6.99
CA ILE A 268 -19.47 -4.36 7.85
C ILE A 268 -20.95 -4.03 8.01
N GLU A 269 -21.72 -4.05 6.92
CA GLU A 269 -23.18 -3.84 6.98
C GLU A 269 -23.87 -4.89 7.85
N LYS A 270 -23.50 -6.16 7.71
CA LYS A 270 -24.13 -7.27 8.42
C LYS A 270 -23.73 -7.36 9.90
N PHE A 271 -22.43 -7.19 10.21
CA PHE A 271 -21.89 -7.45 11.56
C PHE A 271 -21.53 -6.17 12.31
N GLY A 272 -21.47 -5.02 11.64
CA GLY A 272 -21.06 -3.73 12.18
C GLY A 272 -19.55 -3.51 12.17
N THR A 273 -19.16 -2.24 12.04
CA THR A 273 -17.75 -1.81 11.86
C THR A 273 -16.84 -2.30 12.98
N LEU A 274 -17.25 -2.16 14.25
CA LEU A 274 -16.42 -2.55 15.40
C LEU A 274 -16.06 -4.03 15.42
N ARG A 275 -17.04 -4.92 15.14
CA ARG A 275 -16.79 -6.36 15.12
C ARG A 275 -15.84 -6.77 14.02
N ILE A 276 -15.94 -6.13 12.85
CA ILE A 276 -15.04 -6.38 11.73
C ILE A 276 -13.63 -5.87 12.04
N MET A 277 -13.49 -4.71 12.65
CA MET A 277 -12.17 -4.21 13.12
C MET A 277 -11.54 -5.15 14.15
N LEU A 278 -12.31 -5.64 15.13
CA LEU A 278 -11.82 -6.60 16.12
C LEU A 278 -11.43 -7.95 15.49
N ALA A 279 -12.17 -8.43 14.48
CA ALA A 279 -11.79 -9.60 13.71
C ALA A 279 -10.45 -9.35 12.96
N GLY A 280 -10.25 -8.16 12.39
CA GLY A 280 -8.97 -7.76 11.80
C GLY A 280 -7.82 -7.79 12.82
N VAL A 281 -8.04 -7.21 14.01
CA VAL A 281 -7.05 -7.25 15.11
C VAL A 281 -6.74 -8.70 15.53
N LEU A 282 -7.74 -9.56 15.68
CA LEU A 282 -7.54 -10.97 16.02
C LEU A 282 -6.67 -11.68 14.99
N LEU A 283 -6.94 -11.49 13.68
CA LEU A 283 -6.12 -12.08 12.63
C LEU A 283 -4.67 -11.57 12.67
N MET A 284 -4.45 -10.29 12.98
CA MET A 284 -3.10 -9.73 13.14
C MET A 284 -2.41 -10.21 14.42
N VAL A 285 -3.14 -10.49 15.49
CA VAL A 285 -2.61 -11.19 16.68
C VAL A 285 -2.16 -12.60 16.29
N LEU A 286 -3.02 -13.36 15.60
CA LEU A 286 -2.69 -14.71 15.14
C LEU A 286 -1.52 -14.72 14.15
N CYS A 287 -1.38 -13.68 13.33
CA CYS A 287 -0.22 -13.47 12.48
C CYS A 287 1.08 -13.46 13.30
N ASN A 288 1.16 -12.61 14.32
CA ASN A 288 2.37 -12.50 15.14
C ASN A 288 2.63 -13.78 15.96
N VAL A 289 1.59 -14.45 16.45
CA VAL A 289 1.72 -15.77 17.11
C VAL A 289 2.26 -16.81 16.12
N SER A 290 1.76 -16.85 14.88
CA SER A 290 2.28 -17.75 13.84
C SER A 290 3.75 -17.49 13.56
N GLY A 291 4.16 -16.21 13.47
CA GLY A 291 5.55 -15.80 13.26
C GLY A 291 6.51 -16.23 14.38
N LEU A 292 6.00 -16.29 15.63
CA LEU A 292 6.75 -16.81 16.80
C LEU A 292 6.84 -18.34 16.83
N LEU A 293 5.85 -19.05 16.28
CA LEU A 293 5.77 -20.51 16.39
C LEU A 293 6.58 -21.23 15.32
N SER A 294 6.81 -20.64 14.15
CA SER A 294 7.42 -21.35 13.04
C SER A 294 8.12 -20.42 12.04
N VAL A 295 9.37 -20.73 11.76
CA VAL A 295 10.19 -20.14 10.68
C VAL A 295 10.32 -21.11 9.49
N GLN A 296 9.41 -22.06 9.33
CA GLN A 296 9.28 -22.90 8.15
C GLN A 296 8.39 -22.22 7.09
N LEU A 297 8.44 -22.67 5.83
CA LEU A 297 7.64 -22.08 4.75
C LEU A 297 6.13 -21.98 5.07
N PRO A 298 5.47 -23.00 5.62
CA PRO A 298 4.06 -22.87 6.03
C PRO A 298 3.83 -21.83 7.12
N GLY A 299 4.80 -21.62 8.03
CA GLY A 299 4.76 -20.60 9.06
C GLY A 299 4.80 -19.19 8.47
N TYR A 300 5.75 -18.90 7.58
CA TYR A 300 5.80 -17.63 6.86
C TYR A 300 4.53 -17.38 6.04
N TRP A 301 4.06 -18.38 5.32
CA TRP A 301 2.84 -18.30 4.53
C TRP A 301 1.63 -17.94 5.40
N THR A 302 1.42 -18.68 6.50
CA THR A 302 0.32 -18.43 7.44
C THR A 302 0.42 -17.05 8.05
N THR A 303 1.62 -16.63 8.48
CA THR A 303 1.89 -15.31 9.04
C THR A 303 1.49 -14.21 8.06
N LEU A 304 1.94 -14.30 6.81
CA LEU A 304 1.69 -13.25 5.82
C LEU A 304 0.24 -13.25 5.31
N VAL A 305 -0.41 -14.40 5.17
CA VAL A 305 -1.83 -14.48 4.82
C VAL A 305 -2.70 -13.87 5.92
N LEU A 306 -2.46 -14.24 7.19
CA LEU A 306 -3.18 -13.66 8.32
C LEU A 306 -2.95 -12.15 8.44
N LEU A 307 -1.72 -11.68 8.16
CA LEU A 307 -1.38 -10.27 8.11
C LEU A 307 -2.21 -9.53 7.07
N GLY A 308 -2.31 -10.07 5.85
CA GLY A 308 -3.09 -9.47 4.77
C GLY A 308 -4.59 -9.40 5.06
N LEU A 309 -5.18 -10.52 5.51
CA LEU A 309 -6.59 -10.58 5.90
C LEU A 309 -6.90 -9.62 7.05
N GLY A 310 -6.06 -9.62 8.09
CA GLY A 310 -6.23 -8.77 9.27
C GLY A 310 -6.09 -7.28 8.91
N TRP A 311 -5.10 -6.94 8.09
CA TRP A 311 -4.91 -5.59 7.57
C TRP A 311 -6.16 -5.11 6.83
N ASN A 312 -6.71 -5.92 5.93
CA ASN A 312 -7.90 -5.53 5.17
C ASN A 312 -9.08 -5.18 6.07
N LEU A 313 -9.44 -6.07 6.99
CA LEU A 313 -10.60 -5.88 7.87
C LEU A 313 -10.43 -4.67 8.80
N LEU A 314 -9.24 -4.50 9.38
CA LEU A 314 -8.96 -3.40 10.30
C LEU A 314 -8.91 -2.06 9.57
N PHE A 315 -8.24 -2.00 8.41
CA PHE A 315 -8.11 -0.80 7.60
C PHE A 315 -9.43 -0.36 6.96
N VAL A 316 -10.19 -1.29 6.36
CA VAL A 316 -11.48 -0.96 5.75
C VAL A 316 -12.47 -0.50 6.81
N GLY A 317 -12.52 -1.17 7.98
CA GLY A 317 -13.32 -0.75 9.11
C GLY A 317 -12.96 0.64 9.62
N GLY A 318 -11.67 0.94 9.76
CA GLY A 318 -11.15 2.28 10.11
C GLY A 318 -11.53 3.33 9.07
N THR A 319 -11.44 3.01 7.79
CA THR A 319 -11.83 3.91 6.69
C THR A 319 -13.33 4.23 6.73
N VAL A 320 -14.18 3.24 6.94
CA VAL A 320 -15.63 3.45 7.11
C VAL A 320 -15.92 4.32 8.33
N LEU A 321 -15.23 4.06 9.45
CA LEU A 321 -15.40 4.89 10.65
C LEU A 321 -14.95 6.34 10.41
N LEU A 322 -13.88 6.57 9.66
CA LEU A 322 -13.38 7.90 9.34
C LEU A 322 -14.44 8.72 8.60
N THR A 323 -15.22 8.10 7.70
CA THR A 323 -16.25 8.82 6.92
C THR A 323 -17.35 9.41 7.79
N SER A 324 -17.60 8.88 8.99
CA SER A 324 -18.57 9.41 9.95
C SER A 324 -18.06 10.62 10.73
N THR A 325 -16.79 11.01 10.60
CA THR A 325 -16.18 12.04 11.45
C THR A 325 -16.14 13.43 10.83
N TYR A 326 -16.39 13.56 9.54
CA TYR A 326 -16.28 14.82 8.80
C TYR A 326 -17.54 15.12 7.97
N ARG A 327 -17.74 16.41 7.72
CA ARG A 327 -18.71 16.93 6.76
C ARG A 327 -18.11 16.94 5.36
N GLU A 328 -18.93 17.02 4.32
CA GLU A 328 -18.46 17.02 2.93
C GLU A 328 -17.42 18.11 2.65
N SER A 329 -17.62 19.33 3.19
CA SER A 329 -16.65 20.44 3.09
C SER A 329 -15.29 20.14 3.76
N GLU A 330 -15.27 19.28 4.80
CA GLU A 330 -14.09 18.96 5.60
C GLU A 330 -13.33 17.73 5.07
N ARG A 331 -13.92 17.00 4.11
CA ARG A 331 -13.46 15.70 3.61
C ARG A 331 -11.97 15.68 3.27
N PHE A 332 -11.52 16.62 2.43
CA PHE A 332 -10.15 16.62 1.93
C PHE A 332 -9.12 16.78 3.04
N LYS A 333 -9.31 17.75 3.94
CA LYS A 333 -8.36 17.98 5.05
C LYS A 333 -8.33 16.83 6.05
N THR A 334 -9.49 16.23 6.31
CA THR A 334 -9.60 15.11 7.26
C THR A 334 -8.96 13.84 6.71
N GLN A 335 -9.23 13.51 5.45
CA GLN A 335 -8.60 12.38 4.77
C GLN A 335 -7.10 12.59 4.60
N ALA A 336 -6.66 13.79 4.20
CA ALA A 336 -5.25 14.10 4.05
C ALA A 336 -4.47 13.98 5.38
N SER A 337 -5.06 14.43 6.50
CA SER A 337 -4.45 14.27 7.83
C SER A 337 -4.35 12.81 8.25
N ASN A 338 -5.41 12.02 8.01
CA ASN A 338 -5.40 10.57 8.27
C ASN A 338 -4.33 9.87 7.43
N ASP A 339 -4.32 10.10 6.13
CA ASP A 339 -3.41 9.43 5.20
C ASP A 339 -1.95 9.82 5.47
N PHE A 340 -1.69 11.10 5.76
CA PHE A 340 -0.35 11.55 6.14
C PHE A 340 0.16 10.84 7.39
N THR A 341 -0.70 10.70 8.43
CA THR A 341 -0.33 10.00 9.66
C THR A 341 -0.02 8.53 9.40
N ILE A 342 -0.85 7.86 8.60
CA ILE A 342 -0.66 6.46 8.21
C ILE A 342 0.67 6.31 7.45
N PHE A 343 0.91 7.12 6.43
CA PHE A 343 2.12 7.01 5.60
C PHE A 343 3.39 7.38 6.37
N ALA A 344 3.32 8.33 7.31
CA ALA A 344 4.45 8.65 8.18
C ALA A 344 4.85 7.45 9.05
N VAL A 345 3.87 6.79 9.68
CA VAL A 345 4.13 5.58 10.49
C VAL A 345 4.58 4.43 9.61
N GLN A 346 3.99 4.26 8.42
CA GLN A 346 4.41 3.25 7.44
C GLN A 346 5.88 3.43 7.04
N ALA A 347 6.32 4.65 6.78
CA ALA A 347 7.72 4.96 6.44
C ALA A 347 8.66 4.63 7.61
N LEU A 348 8.29 5.01 8.84
CA LEU A 348 9.05 4.67 10.05
C LEU A 348 9.12 3.15 10.27
N SER A 349 8.01 2.44 10.08
CA SER A 349 7.93 0.98 10.19
C SER A 349 8.83 0.28 9.17
N SER A 350 8.79 0.72 7.90
CA SER A 350 9.66 0.19 6.85
C SER A 350 11.14 0.45 7.15
N PHE A 351 11.48 1.66 7.57
CA PHE A 351 12.86 2.04 7.91
C PHE A 351 13.40 1.23 9.10
N SER A 352 12.59 1.06 10.14
CA SER A 352 12.99 0.32 11.34
C SER A 352 13.04 -1.19 11.15
N ALA A 353 12.32 -1.74 10.16
CA ALA A 353 12.18 -3.18 9.98
C ALA A 353 13.51 -3.90 9.77
N GLY A 354 14.37 -3.40 8.88
CA GLY A 354 15.69 -4.02 8.62
C GLY A 354 16.63 -3.87 9.79
N SER A 355 16.69 -2.69 10.41
CA SER A 355 17.54 -2.43 11.58
C SER A 355 17.15 -3.30 12.78
N LEU A 356 15.86 -3.40 13.07
CA LEU A 356 15.36 -4.23 14.18
C LEU A 356 15.55 -5.72 13.87
N LEU A 357 15.27 -6.17 12.65
CA LEU A 357 15.54 -7.56 12.28
C LEU A 357 16.98 -7.95 12.51
N HIS A 358 17.92 -7.09 12.09
CA HIS A 358 19.36 -7.34 12.24
C HIS A 358 19.82 -7.29 13.71
N SER A 359 19.33 -6.34 14.51
CA SER A 359 19.79 -6.12 15.88
C SER A 359 19.11 -6.99 16.92
N THR A 360 17.83 -7.32 16.75
CA THR A 360 16.99 -7.96 17.76
C THR A 360 16.30 -9.23 17.29
N GLY A 361 16.34 -9.49 15.99
CA GLY A 361 15.76 -10.70 15.38
C GLY A 361 14.24 -10.65 15.14
N TRP A 362 13.78 -11.71 14.50
CA TRP A 362 12.38 -11.88 14.07
C TRP A 362 11.40 -12.00 15.25
N ASP A 363 11.80 -12.66 16.34
CA ASP A 363 10.93 -12.90 17.48
C ASP A 363 10.51 -11.60 18.16
N LEU A 364 11.47 -10.69 18.43
CA LEU A 364 11.12 -9.40 19.05
C LEU A 364 10.21 -8.56 18.15
N MET A 365 10.38 -8.62 16.82
CA MET A 365 9.47 -7.95 15.89
C MET A 365 8.03 -8.45 16.04
N ASN A 366 7.83 -9.75 16.17
CA ASN A 366 6.51 -10.35 16.38
C ASN A 366 5.96 -10.04 17.78
N TRP A 367 6.80 -10.01 18.83
CA TRP A 367 6.37 -9.57 20.17
C TRP A 367 5.91 -8.11 20.18
N LEU A 368 6.63 -7.22 19.50
CA LEU A 368 6.23 -5.82 19.34
C LEU A 368 4.90 -5.70 18.59
N GLY A 369 4.75 -6.46 17.50
CA GLY A 369 3.50 -6.52 16.73
C GLY A 369 2.32 -7.00 17.57
N LEU A 370 2.53 -8.03 18.37
CA LEU A 370 1.52 -8.55 19.32
C LEU A 370 1.11 -7.46 20.32
N GLY A 371 2.08 -6.76 20.93
CA GLY A 371 1.83 -5.66 21.86
C GLY A 371 1.00 -4.54 21.22
N ILE A 372 1.34 -4.11 20.00
CA ILE A 372 0.60 -3.09 19.25
C ILE A 372 -0.85 -3.52 19.02
N MET A 373 -1.07 -4.78 18.62
CA MET A 373 -2.41 -5.29 18.36
C MET A 373 -3.24 -5.43 19.64
N LEU A 374 -2.66 -5.85 20.75
CA LEU A 374 -3.35 -5.92 22.05
C LEU A 374 -3.76 -4.53 22.56
N VAL A 375 -2.89 -3.53 22.40
CA VAL A 375 -3.24 -2.13 22.72
C VAL A 375 -4.36 -1.63 21.81
N THR A 376 -4.30 -1.94 20.51
CA THR A 376 -5.35 -1.58 19.56
C THR A 376 -6.69 -2.23 19.94
N ALA A 377 -6.69 -3.51 20.30
CA ALA A 377 -7.88 -4.21 20.80
C ALA A 377 -8.46 -3.54 22.05
N ALA A 378 -7.60 -3.21 23.01
CA ALA A 378 -8.01 -2.56 24.26
C ALA A 378 -8.68 -1.20 24.00
N VAL A 379 -8.11 -0.38 23.11
CA VAL A 379 -8.71 0.92 22.73
C VAL A 379 -10.05 0.73 22.02
N LEU A 380 -10.16 -0.20 21.06
CA LEU A 380 -11.43 -0.50 20.39
C LEU A 380 -12.52 -0.93 21.36
N LEU A 381 -12.20 -1.79 22.32
CA LEU A 381 -13.13 -2.27 23.33
C LEU A 381 -13.51 -1.17 24.34
N ALA A 382 -12.55 -0.35 24.76
CA ALA A 382 -12.82 0.78 25.67
C ALA A 382 -13.76 1.81 25.03
N ARG A 383 -13.64 2.04 23.73
CA ARG A 383 -14.43 3.01 22.96
C ARG A 383 -15.72 2.42 22.35
N ARG A 384 -16.05 1.15 22.64
CA ARG A 384 -17.20 0.45 22.04
C ARG A 384 -18.52 1.19 22.11
N LYS A 385 -18.80 1.92 23.22
CA LYS A 385 -20.03 2.68 23.40
C LYS A 385 -20.13 3.86 22.42
N SER A 386 -19.06 4.62 22.19
CA SER A 386 -19.04 5.73 21.23
C SER A 386 -19.17 5.25 19.79
N LEU A 387 -18.63 4.05 19.47
CA LEU A 387 -18.69 3.44 18.15
C LEU A 387 -20.04 2.78 17.81
N SER A 388 -20.85 2.46 18.83
CA SER A 388 -22.16 1.81 18.64
C SER A 388 -23.30 2.78 18.42
N THR A 389 -23.14 4.06 18.75
CA THR A 389 -24.20 5.09 18.66
C THR A 389 -24.47 5.56 17.21
N ASP A 390 -23.63 5.17 16.24
CA ASP A 390 -23.77 5.59 14.83
C ASP A 390 -24.79 4.76 14.01
N LYS A 391 -25.55 3.83 14.61
CA LYS A 391 -26.56 3.04 13.90
C LYS A 391 -27.89 3.79 13.63
N HIS A 392 -28.04 5.04 14.08
CA HIS A 392 -29.30 5.79 14.03
C HIS A 392 -29.16 7.25 13.52
N ARG A 393 -28.14 7.55 12.72
CA ARG A 393 -28.09 8.85 12.01
C ARG A 393 -27.91 8.68 10.52
#